data_b356b5931b34be174d77d2595b91e55e
#
_entry.id   b356b5931b34be174d77d2595b91e55e
#
_cell.length_a   1.000
_cell.length_b   1.000
_cell.length_c   1.000
_cell.angle_alpha   90.00
_cell.angle_beta   90.00
_cell.angle_gamma   90.00
#
_symmetry.space_group_name_H-M   'P 1'
#
loop_
_entity.id
_entity.type
_entity.pdbx_description
1 polymer ?
#
loop_
_entity_poly.entity_id
_entity_poly.type
_entity_poly.pdbx_seq_one_letter_code
_entity_poly.pdbx_strand_id
1 'polypeptide(L)'
;MRLPTSLATIVIATSSFTASSLAPSSLAPSSPTARTTTSLTALRDNSRPLLIFAPKANDLQLKIQLHYLQANPSAVTQRDIMAIAIPITGVAPTHITLTSVDAQSARQRFGVEPGDFLVILLGKDGEEKIRSNRPVTLEMLTEIIDAMPMRQDEMKQQKP
;
A
#
# COMPACT_ATOMS: atom_id res chain seq x y z
N MET A 1 17.06 -56.25 -68.49
CA MET A 1 16.27 -57.47 -68.20
C MET A 1 16.38 -57.74 -66.68
N ARG A 2 15.26 -57.69 -65.96
CA ARG A 2 14.99 -58.19 -64.60
C ARG A 2 15.88 -57.76 -63.46
N LEU A 3 15.26 -56.94 -62.61
CA LEU A 3 15.50 -56.80 -61.18
C LEU A 3 15.35 -58.14 -60.43
N PRO A 4 15.93 -58.26 -59.23
CA PRO A 4 15.07 -58.46 -58.11
C PRO A 4 15.44 -57.62 -56.89
N THR A 5 14.40 -57.17 -56.24
CA THR A 5 14.16 -56.67 -54.97
C THR A 5 14.87 -57.46 -53.86
N SER A 6 15.54 -56.75 -52.92
CA SER A 6 15.85 -57.31 -51.61
C SER A 6 15.50 -56.30 -50.54
N LEU A 7 14.48 -56.62 -49.75
CA LEU A 7 14.01 -55.89 -48.54
C LEU A 7 15.02 -56.12 -47.40
N ALA A 8 15.66 -55.11 -46.98
CA ALA A 8 16.42 -55.12 -45.71
C ALA A 8 15.55 -54.48 -44.61
N THR A 9 15.11 -55.35 -43.73
CA THR A 9 14.39 -54.95 -42.51
C THR A 9 15.35 -54.27 -41.55
N ILE A 10 15.19 -52.97 -41.28
CA ILE A 10 15.92 -52.23 -40.24
C ILE A 10 15.11 -52.29 -38.96
N VAL A 11 15.65 -53.03 -37.99
CA VAL A 11 15.14 -53.03 -36.61
C VAL A 11 15.65 -51.79 -35.94
N ILE A 12 14.72 -50.85 -35.67
CA ILE A 12 15.02 -49.65 -34.90
C ILE A 12 14.86 -49.99 -33.41
N ALA A 13 15.98 -50.08 -32.70
CA ALA A 13 16.00 -50.20 -31.26
C ALA A 13 15.60 -48.83 -30.65
N THR A 14 14.45 -48.78 -30.03
CA THR A 14 14.02 -47.62 -29.27
C THR A 14 14.76 -47.55 -27.94
N SER A 15 15.81 -46.74 -27.88
CA SER A 15 16.46 -46.38 -26.62
C SER A 15 15.59 -45.36 -25.88
N SER A 16 15.00 -45.75 -24.76
CA SER A 16 14.28 -44.89 -23.87
C SER A 16 15.23 -43.92 -23.19
N PHE A 17 15.23 -42.67 -23.64
CA PHE A 17 15.94 -41.57 -23.00
C PHE A 17 15.07 -41.05 -21.88
N THR A 18 15.37 -41.41 -20.62
CA THR A 18 14.79 -40.78 -19.46
C THR A 18 15.40 -39.40 -19.31
N ALA A 19 14.71 -38.39 -19.82
CA ALA A 19 15.05 -36.99 -19.57
C ALA A 19 14.71 -36.67 -18.12
N SER A 20 15.72 -36.62 -17.26
CA SER A 20 15.64 -35.98 -15.95
C SER A 20 15.37 -34.49 -16.17
N SER A 21 14.12 -34.10 -16.01
CA SER A 21 13.70 -32.72 -16.01
C SER A 21 14.26 -32.04 -14.76
N LEU A 22 15.40 -31.38 -14.86
CA LEU A 22 15.80 -30.32 -13.94
C LEU A 22 14.87 -29.15 -14.17
N ALA A 23 13.85 -29.05 -13.34
CA ALA A 23 13.01 -27.87 -13.29
C ALA A 23 13.90 -26.66 -12.91
N PRO A 24 13.94 -25.59 -13.72
CA PRO A 24 14.57 -24.37 -13.28
C PRO A 24 13.76 -23.87 -12.08
N SER A 25 14.44 -23.70 -10.94
CA SER A 25 13.90 -22.96 -9.80
C SER A 25 13.53 -21.58 -10.29
N SER A 26 12.26 -21.41 -10.62
CA SER A 26 11.68 -20.12 -10.90
C SER A 26 11.83 -19.29 -9.63
N LEU A 27 12.80 -18.38 -9.64
CA LEU A 27 12.77 -17.20 -8.77
C LEU A 27 11.49 -16.48 -9.11
N ALA A 28 10.41 -16.79 -8.39
CA ALA A 28 9.20 -16.04 -8.47
C ALA A 28 9.56 -14.58 -8.16
N PRO A 29 9.28 -13.62 -9.07
CA PRO A 29 9.43 -12.23 -8.74
C PRO A 29 8.57 -11.99 -7.52
N SER A 30 9.16 -11.43 -6.46
CA SER A 30 8.47 -11.01 -5.25
C SER A 30 7.21 -10.26 -5.69
N SER A 31 6.07 -10.85 -5.43
CA SER A 31 4.76 -10.30 -5.80
C SER A 31 4.71 -8.85 -5.35
N PRO A 32 4.31 -7.90 -6.21
CA PRO A 32 4.09 -6.53 -5.77
C PRO A 32 3.11 -6.61 -4.61
N THR A 33 3.51 -6.07 -3.46
CA THR A 33 2.69 -6.04 -2.25
C THR A 33 1.29 -5.57 -2.64
N ALA A 34 0.30 -6.45 -2.52
CA ALA A 34 -1.06 -6.19 -2.97
C ALA A 34 -1.57 -4.91 -2.28
N ARG A 35 -1.94 -3.90 -3.07
CA ARG A 35 -2.53 -2.68 -2.54
C ARG A 35 -3.98 -2.94 -2.19
N THR A 36 -4.36 -2.61 -0.97
CA THR A 36 -5.75 -2.68 -0.52
C THR A 36 -6.44 -1.38 -0.87
N THR A 37 -7.49 -1.47 -1.67
CA THR A 37 -8.37 -0.32 -1.97
C THR A 37 -9.48 -0.28 -0.94
N THR A 38 -9.70 0.89 -0.33
CA THR A 38 -10.70 1.08 0.71
C THR A 38 -11.48 2.39 0.50
N SER A 39 -12.59 2.54 1.20
CA SER A 39 -13.33 3.79 1.27
C SER A 39 -13.09 4.49 2.61
N LEU A 40 -13.22 5.83 2.64
CA LEU A 40 -13.07 6.59 3.89
C LEU A 40 -14.12 6.20 4.93
N THR A 41 -15.32 5.83 4.50
CA THR A 41 -16.39 5.38 5.39
C THR A 41 -16.09 4.05 6.07
N ALA A 42 -15.39 3.14 5.40
CA ALA A 42 -15.01 1.85 5.96
C ALA A 42 -13.90 1.97 7.04
N LEU A 43 -13.23 3.11 7.11
CA LEU A 43 -12.17 3.37 8.08
C LEU A 43 -12.66 3.98 9.39
N ARG A 44 -13.91 4.45 9.43
CA ARG A 44 -14.52 5.00 10.65
C ARG A 44 -14.54 3.96 11.76
N ASP A 45 -14.47 4.41 12.97
CA ASP A 45 -14.51 3.65 14.22
C ASP A 45 -13.29 2.73 14.44
N ASN A 46 -12.61 2.32 13.38
CA ASN A 46 -11.51 1.35 13.44
C ASN A 46 -10.11 1.99 13.36
N SER A 47 -9.96 3.06 12.61
CA SER A 47 -8.64 3.66 12.35
C SER A 47 -8.69 5.18 12.31
N ARG A 48 -7.50 5.78 12.38
CA ARG A 48 -7.27 7.21 12.23
C ARG A 48 -6.58 7.47 10.89
N PRO A 49 -7.35 7.76 9.82
CA PRO A 49 -6.76 8.01 8.51
C PRO A 49 -5.90 9.27 8.52
N LEU A 50 -4.64 9.13 8.10
CA LEU A 50 -3.76 10.24 7.77
C LEU A 50 -3.75 10.40 6.25
N LEU A 51 -4.54 11.34 5.75
CA LEU A 51 -4.64 11.65 4.33
C LEU A 51 -3.49 12.56 3.94
N ILE A 52 -2.71 12.17 2.93
CA ILE A 52 -1.56 12.92 2.45
C ILE A 52 -1.80 13.23 0.97
N PHE A 53 -2.29 14.42 0.71
CA PHE A 53 -2.48 14.91 -0.64
C PHE A 53 -1.15 15.43 -1.19
N ALA A 54 -0.86 15.11 -2.43
CA ALA A 54 0.35 15.57 -3.11
C ALA A 54 0.11 15.77 -4.62
N PRO A 55 0.86 16.67 -5.27
CA PRO A 55 0.77 16.84 -6.72
C PRO A 55 1.22 15.58 -7.48
N LYS A 56 2.26 14.92 -6.97
CA LYS A 56 2.90 13.76 -7.62
C LYS A 56 3.26 12.69 -6.59
N ALA A 57 3.28 11.43 -7.02
CA ALA A 57 3.68 10.30 -6.17
C ALA A 57 5.15 10.38 -5.71
N ASN A 58 6.00 11.09 -6.43
CA ASN A 58 7.42 11.30 -6.10
C ASN A 58 7.70 12.66 -5.43
N ASP A 59 6.66 13.36 -4.97
CA ASP A 59 6.79 14.65 -4.30
C ASP A 59 7.68 14.55 -3.06
N LEU A 60 8.51 15.59 -2.83
CA LEU A 60 9.48 15.59 -1.73
C LEU A 60 8.79 15.64 -0.36
N GLN A 61 7.74 16.45 -0.22
CA GLN A 61 7.01 16.57 1.06
C GLN A 61 6.29 15.27 1.41
N LEU A 62 5.74 14.58 0.40
CA LEU A 62 5.16 13.24 0.57
C LEU A 62 6.21 12.25 1.06
N LYS A 63 7.39 12.22 0.48
CA LYS A 63 8.49 11.35 0.92
C LYS A 63 8.92 11.63 2.35
N ILE A 64 9.04 12.90 2.72
CA ILE A 64 9.38 13.33 4.08
C ILE A 64 8.29 12.85 5.06
N GLN A 65 7.01 13.05 4.73
CA GLN A 65 5.91 12.61 5.57
C GLN A 65 5.93 11.09 5.80
N LEU A 66 6.13 10.32 4.74
CA LEU A 66 6.22 8.86 4.87
C LEU A 66 7.45 8.43 5.66
N HIS A 67 8.57 9.12 5.51
CA HIS A 67 9.79 8.87 6.30
C HIS A 67 9.54 9.09 7.81
N TYR A 68 8.83 10.15 8.19
CA TYR A 68 8.47 10.40 9.60
C TYR A 68 7.61 9.27 10.18
N LEU A 69 6.69 8.70 9.41
CA LEU A 69 5.87 7.58 9.86
C LEU A 69 6.68 6.27 9.97
N GLN A 70 7.68 6.09 9.11
CA GLN A 70 8.55 4.92 9.12
C GLN A 70 9.57 4.94 10.27
N ALA A 71 9.83 6.09 10.87
CA ALA A 71 10.77 6.22 11.97
C ALA A 71 10.38 5.40 13.21
N ASN A 72 9.07 5.24 13.46
CA ASN A 72 8.57 4.41 14.56
C ASN A 72 7.23 3.74 14.18
N PRO A 73 7.27 2.60 13.49
CA PRO A 73 6.08 1.86 13.09
C PRO A 73 5.19 1.42 14.26
N SER A 74 5.80 1.12 15.41
CA SER A 74 5.05 0.74 16.62
C SER A 74 4.16 1.87 17.11
N ALA A 75 4.64 3.10 17.12
CA ALA A 75 3.84 4.26 17.52
C ALA A 75 2.66 4.50 16.56
N VAL A 76 2.88 4.27 15.27
CA VAL A 76 1.83 4.35 14.22
C VAL A 76 0.75 3.29 14.47
N THR A 77 1.16 2.03 14.68
CA THR A 77 0.23 0.90 14.89
C THR A 77 -0.54 1.04 16.20
N GLN A 78 0.12 1.42 17.30
CA GLN A 78 -0.54 1.59 18.62
C GLN A 78 -1.64 2.64 18.62
N ARG A 79 -1.62 3.56 17.68
CA ARG A 79 -2.61 4.65 17.56
C ARG A 79 -3.56 4.47 16.40
N ASP A 80 -3.54 3.30 15.78
CA ASP A 80 -4.37 2.96 14.60
C ASP A 80 -4.23 4.00 13.47
N ILE A 81 -3.04 4.59 13.31
CA ILE A 81 -2.79 5.56 12.24
C ILE A 81 -2.69 4.80 10.91
N MET A 82 -3.50 5.20 9.95
CA MET A 82 -3.52 4.62 8.61
C MET A 82 -3.11 5.68 7.59
N ALA A 83 -1.87 5.60 7.11
CA ALA A 83 -1.36 6.52 6.11
C ALA A 83 -1.89 6.21 4.71
N ILE A 84 -2.52 7.20 4.08
CA ILE A 84 -3.11 7.09 2.75
C ILE A 84 -2.59 8.24 1.89
N ALA A 85 -1.68 7.93 0.97
CA ALA A 85 -1.20 8.91 0.00
C ALA A 85 -2.19 9.05 -1.17
N ILE A 86 -2.51 10.29 -1.52
CA ILE A 86 -3.48 10.65 -2.56
C ILE A 86 -2.79 11.58 -3.56
N PRO A 87 -1.85 11.08 -4.39
CA PRO A 87 -1.23 11.88 -5.44
C PRO A 87 -2.23 12.13 -6.57
N ILE A 88 -2.05 13.25 -7.31
CA ILE A 88 -2.79 13.50 -8.55
C ILE A 88 -2.24 12.64 -9.67
N THR A 89 -0.91 12.59 -9.77
CA THR A 89 -0.22 11.81 -10.80
C THR A 89 0.74 10.80 -10.20
N GLY A 90 0.81 9.63 -10.84
CA GLY A 90 1.63 8.52 -10.40
C GLY A 90 0.89 7.57 -9.46
N VAL A 91 1.60 6.58 -9.00
CA VAL A 91 1.05 5.51 -8.15
C VAL A 91 1.35 5.81 -6.69
N ALA A 92 0.32 5.81 -5.85
CA ALA A 92 0.48 6.07 -4.42
C ALA A 92 1.53 5.14 -3.78
N PRO A 93 2.48 5.67 -3.00
CA PRO A 93 3.55 4.89 -2.38
C PRO A 93 3.13 4.20 -1.07
N THR A 94 1.84 4.17 -0.77
CA THR A 94 1.26 3.52 0.41
C THR A 94 0.60 2.19 0.05
N HIS A 95 0.54 1.27 1.01
CA HIS A 95 -0.11 -0.04 0.83
C HIS A 95 -1.64 0.06 0.76
N ILE A 96 -2.18 1.12 1.36
CA ILE A 96 -3.62 1.41 1.37
C ILE A 96 -3.86 2.61 0.46
N THR A 97 -4.82 2.47 -0.42
CA THR A 97 -5.24 3.52 -1.36
C THR A 97 -6.75 3.70 -1.27
N LEU A 98 -7.22 4.90 -1.55
CA LEU A 98 -8.64 5.14 -1.74
C LEU A 98 -9.08 4.72 -3.15
N THR A 99 -10.37 4.44 -3.31
CA THR A 99 -10.96 4.37 -4.66
C THR A 99 -10.78 5.72 -5.35
N SER A 100 -10.82 5.74 -6.68
CA SER A 100 -10.71 7.00 -7.44
C SER A 100 -11.83 7.99 -7.08
N VAL A 101 -13.03 7.47 -6.83
CA VAL A 101 -14.20 8.26 -6.40
C VAL A 101 -13.97 8.86 -5.02
N ASP A 102 -13.50 8.05 -4.05
CA ASP A 102 -13.23 8.54 -2.70
C ASP A 102 -12.06 9.54 -2.68
N ALA A 103 -11.02 9.32 -3.47
CA ALA A 103 -9.90 10.25 -3.60
C ALA A 103 -10.35 11.62 -4.15
N GLN A 104 -11.22 11.63 -5.15
CA GLN A 104 -11.79 12.86 -5.70
C GLN A 104 -12.72 13.54 -4.69
N SER A 105 -13.60 12.78 -4.06
CA SER A 105 -14.52 13.28 -3.04
C SER A 105 -13.76 13.85 -1.83
N ALA A 106 -12.67 13.22 -1.42
CA ALA A 106 -11.81 13.73 -0.36
C ALA A 106 -11.16 15.07 -0.73
N ARG A 107 -10.67 15.22 -1.97
CA ARG A 107 -10.14 16.51 -2.44
C ARG A 107 -11.19 17.62 -2.39
N GLN A 108 -12.39 17.33 -2.87
CA GLN A 108 -13.50 18.28 -2.85
C GLN A 108 -13.91 18.61 -1.42
N ARG A 109 -14.09 17.61 -0.56
CA ARG A 109 -14.49 17.79 0.85
C ARG A 109 -13.51 18.68 1.62
N PHE A 110 -12.20 18.49 1.38
CA PHE A 110 -11.16 19.20 2.11
C PHE A 110 -10.61 20.42 1.36
N GLY A 111 -11.17 20.78 0.19
CA GLY A 111 -10.77 21.95 -0.58
C GLY A 111 -9.30 21.89 -1.02
N VAL A 112 -8.84 20.74 -1.50
CA VAL A 112 -7.44 20.54 -1.91
C VAL A 112 -7.28 20.82 -3.40
N GLU A 113 -6.54 21.86 -3.74
CA GLU A 113 -6.28 22.22 -5.13
C GLU A 113 -5.25 21.29 -5.81
N PRO A 114 -5.34 21.16 -7.14
CA PRO A 114 -4.33 20.44 -7.90
C PRO A 114 -2.95 21.16 -7.79
N GLY A 115 -2.01 20.57 -7.14
CA GLY A 115 -0.69 21.16 -6.92
C GLY A 115 -0.36 21.38 -5.46
N ASP A 116 -1.36 21.33 -4.58
CA ASP A 116 -1.15 21.48 -3.16
C ASP A 116 -0.63 20.20 -2.51
N PHE A 117 0.28 20.39 -1.55
CA PHE A 117 0.59 19.40 -0.54
C PHE A 117 -0.24 19.69 0.70
N LEU A 118 -0.95 18.67 1.19
CA LEU A 118 -1.75 18.80 2.40
C LEU A 118 -1.78 17.50 3.19
N VAL A 119 -1.58 17.59 4.50
CA VAL A 119 -1.72 16.48 5.44
C VAL A 119 -2.94 16.73 6.30
N ILE A 120 -3.83 15.76 6.38
CA ILE A 120 -5.02 15.81 7.22
C ILE A 120 -5.10 14.54 8.05
N LEU A 121 -5.14 14.68 9.38
CA LEU A 121 -5.45 13.59 10.28
C LEU A 121 -6.94 13.60 10.58
N LEU A 122 -7.60 12.47 10.36
CA LEU A 122 -8.98 12.26 10.78
C LEU A 122 -9.00 11.42 12.06
N GLY A 123 -9.94 11.73 12.94
CA GLY A 123 -10.27 10.88 14.08
C GLY A 123 -11.04 9.63 13.67
N LYS A 124 -11.24 8.69 14.57
CA LYS A 124 -12.13 7.53 14.38
C LYS A 124 -13.58 7.96 14.09
N ASP A 125 -13.98 9.12 14.59
CA ASP A 125 -15.26 9.78 14.30
C ASP A 125 -15.37 10.30 12.84
N GLY A 126 -14.26 10.29 12.09
CA GLY A 126 -14.17 10.81 10.73
C GLY A 126 -14.07 12.33 10.63
N GLU A 127 -13.90 13.03 11.76
CA GLU A 127 -13.68 14.47 11.79
C GLU A 127 -12.21 14.84 11.63
N GLU A 128 -11.97 16.02 11.06
CA GLU A 128 -10.63 16.57 10.91
C GLU A 128 -10.08 16.99 12.28
N LYS A 129 -8.91 16.48 12.65
CA LYS A 129 -8.23 16.79 13.92
C LYS A 129 -7.00 17.67 13.72
N ILE A 130 -6.35 17.56 12.58
CA ILE A 130 -5.24 18.42 12.16
C ILE A 130 -5.24 18.61 10.66
N ARG A 131 -4.81 19.80 10.25
CA ARG A 131 -4.55 20.17 8.86
C ARG A 131 -3.20 20.86 8.77
N SER A 132 -2.34 20.46 7.85
CA SER A 132 -1.03 21.08 7.64
C SER A 132 -0.65 21.05 6.16
N ASN A 133 -0.17 22.18 5.67
CA ASN A 133 0.44 22.28 4.33
C ASN A 133 1.94 21.89 4.29
N ARG A 134 2.44 21.33 5.39
CA ARG A 134 3.81 20.83 5.54
C ARG A 134 3.79 19.45 6.17
N PRO A 135 4.84 18.64 5.97
CA PRO A 135 4.98 17.37 6.66
C PRO A 135 4.91 17.56 8.19
N VAL A 136 4.18 16.68 8.84
CA VAL A 136 3.94 16.68 10.29
C VAL A 136 4.79 15.56 10.90
N THR A 137 5.55 15.88 11.93
CA THR A 137 6.38 14.87 12.59
C THR A 137 5.53 13.84 13.33
N LEU A 138 6.09 12.66 13.56
CA LEU A 138 5.37 11.61 14.28
C LEU A 138 5.09 12.01 15.74
N GLU A 139 6.01 12.74 16.38
CA GLU A 139 5.85 13.26 17.74
C GLU A 139 4.59 14.14 17.83
N MET A 140 4.44 15.10 16.91
CA MET A 140 3.27 15.98 16.87
C MET A 140 1.98 15.18 16.63
N LEU A 141 2.00 14.21 15.73
CA LEU A 141 0.84 13.33 15.47
C LEU A 141 0.47 12.54 16.74
N THR A 142 1.44 11.97 17.43
CA THR A 142 1.21 11.16 18.64
C THR A 142 0.69 12.02 19.78
N GLU A 143 1.23 13.22 19.98
CA GLU A 143 0.77 14.15 20.99
C GLU A 143 -0.70 14.55 20.79
N ILE A 144 -1.07 14.90 19.55
CA ILE A 144 -2.45 15.25 19.21
C ILE A 144 -3.40 14.07 19.42
N ILE A 145 -3.00 12.87 18.96
CA ILE A 145 -3.85 11.68 19.09
C ILE A 145 -4.02 11.30 20.57
N ASP A 146 -2.95 11.31 21.36
CA ASP A 146 -3.00 10.93 22.77
C ASP A 146 -3.82 11.92 23.62
N ALA A 147 -4.00 13.15 23.16
CA ALA A 147 -4.91 14.12 23.75
C ALA A 147 -6.40 13.90 23.40
N MET A 148 -6.71 13.03 22.41
CA MET A 148 -8.10 12.77 22.01
C MET A 148 -8.84 11.96 23.08
N PRO A 149 -10.13 12.31 23.42
CA PRO A 149 -10.90 11.61 24.45
C PRO A 149 -11.01 10.09 24.18
N MET A 150 -11.37 9.68 22.96
CA MET A 150 -11.46 8.26 22.61
C MET A 150 -10.13 7.52 22.82
N ARG A 151 -9.00 8.17 22.50
CA ARG A 151 -7.68 7.56 22.71
C ARG A 151 -7.36 7.42 24.20
N GLN A 152 -7.71 8.39 25.00
CA GLN A 152 -7.53 8.32 26.45
C GLN A 152 -8.33 7.17 27.06
N ASP A 153 -9.53 6.91 26.57
CA ASP A 153 -10.34 5.76 27.01
C ASP A 153 -9.76 4.42 26.53
N GLU A 154 -9.25 4.36 25.31
CA GLU A 154 -8.49 3.20 24.81
C GLU A 154 -7.28 2.89 25.71
N MET A 155 -6.51 3.91 26.07
CA MET A 155 -5.35 3.75 26.95
C MET A 155 -5.71 3.28 28.36
N LYS A 156 -6.86 3.72 28.91
CA LYS A 156 -7.35 3.26 30.23
C LYS A 156 -7.74 1.78 30.18
N GLN A 157 -8.37 1.34 29.08
CA GLN A 157 -8.77 -0.05 28.88
C GLN A 157 -7.59 -1.01 28.66
N GLN A 158 -6.48 -0.51 28.14
CA GLN A 158 -5.25 -1.29 27.91
C GLN A 158 -4.34 -1.38 29.15
N LYS A 159 -4.65 -0.67 30.23
CA LYS A 159 -3.92 -0.79 31.49
C LYS A 159 -4.34 -2.09 32.19
N PRO A 160 -3.36 -3.00 32.51
CA PRO A 160 -3.62 -4.23 33.25
C PRO A 160 -4.14 -3.95 34.67
#